data_c31b83024ff15dd2c8a2d07238ca53b1
#
_entry.id   c31b83024ff15dd2c8a2d07238ca53b1
#
_cell.length_a   1.000
_cell.length_b   1.000
_cell.length_c   1.000
_cell.angle_alpha   90.00
_cell.angle_beta   90.00
_cell.angle_gamma   90.00
#
_symmetry.space_group_name_H-M   'P 1'
#
loop_
_entity.id
_entity.type
_entity.pdbx_description
1 polymer ?
#
loop_
_entity_poly.entity_id
_entity_poly.type
_entity_poly.pdbx_seq_one_letter_code
_entity_poly.pdbx_strand_id
1 'polypeptide(L)'
;MSLSVPSTPRTTVRWDPFRELDQLYERMNHLWETGVGTDGADRWVPLADIEETDDAYLIELELPGVKKDDVDIEINGRELTVTGEIKEKERDGILRRRTRKVGEFTYSVTLPMEIDDDNVSATLDSGVLTIRVPKSQKGKSRHVTIGS
;
A
#
# COMPACT_ATOMS: atom_id res chain seq x y z
N MET A 1 16.08 -44.65 5.08
CA MET A 1 16.43 -43.32 5.01
C MET A 1 15.39 -42.48 4.38
N SER A 2 14.60 -42.02 5.19
CA SER A 2 13.50 -41.26 4.70
C SER A 2 13.96 -39.88 4.49
N LEU A 3 14.06 -39.58 3.32
CA LEU A 3 14.05 -38.21 3.02
C LEU A 3 12.70 -37.69 3.24
N SER A 4 12.51 -37.22 4.40
CA SER A 4 11.39 -36.35 4.56
C SER A 4 11.64 -35.18 3.68
N VAL A 5 11.11 -35.24 2.55
CA VAL A 5 10.87 -34.07 1.80
C VAL A 5 10.10 -33.19 2.71
N PRO A 6 10.65 -32.04 3.06
CA PRO A 6 9.84 -31.11 3.76
C PRO A 6 8.65 -30.87 2.87
N SER A 7 7.57 -31.32 3.33
CA SER A 7 6.35 -30.95 2.70
C SER A 7 6.31 -29.46 2.74
N THR A 8 6.84 -28.86 1.77
CA THR A 8 6.36 -27.58 1.43
C THR A 8 4.88 -27.69 1.51
N PRO A 9 4.29 -26.97 2.41
CA PRO A 9 2.86 -26.94 2.43
C PRO A 9 2.48 -26.64 1.02
N ARG A 10 1.86 -27.57 0.44
CA ARG A 10 1.35 -27.34 -0.82
C ARG A 10 0.32 -26.29 -0.70
N THR A 11 0.80 -25.13 -0.63
CA THR A 11 -0.03 -24.05 -0.93
C THR A 11 -0.55 -24.32 -2.29
N THR A 12 -1.75 -24.71 -2.33
CA THR A 12 -2.53 -24.49 -3.51
C THR A 12 -2.17 -23.09 -3.95
N VAL A 13 -1.64 -23.00 -5.12
CA VAL A 13 -1.25 -21.74 -5.68
C VAL A 13 -2.52 -20.92 -5.83
N ARG A 14 -2.90 -20.30 -4.75
CA ARG A 14 -3.93 -19.30 -4.83
C ARG A 14 -3.26 -18.07 -5.38
N TRP A 15 -3.79 -17.59 -6.45
CA TRP A 15 -3.39 -16.30 -6.97
C TRP A 15 -3.62 -15.27 -5.88
N ASP A 16 -2.55 -14.62 -5.46
CA ASP A 16 -2.60 -13.59 -4.44
C ASP A 16 -2.25 -12.27 -5.10
N PRO A 17 -3.25 -11.41 -5.35
CA PRO A 17 -2.99 -10.13 -6.01
C PRO A 17 -2.10 -9.22 -5.19
N PHE A 18 -2.11 -9.37 -3.88
CA PHE A 18 -1.26 -8.55 -3.03
C PHE A 18 0.21 -8.97 -3.13
N ARG A 19 0.47 -10.24 -3.34
CA ARG A 19 1.84 -10.73 -3.52
C ARG A 19 2.44 -10.20 -4.81
N GLU A 20 1.68 -10.20 -5.89
CA GLU A 20 2.14 -9.64 -7.15
C GLU A 20 2.38 -8.14 -7.04
N LEU A 21 1.50 -7.46 -6.33
CA LEU A 21 1.65 -6.05 -6.08
C LEU A 21 2.91 -5.74 -5.28
N ASP A 22 3.19 -6.54 -4.24
CA ASP A 22 4.38 -6.38 -3.43
C ASP A 22 5.65 -6.55 -4.25
N GLN A 23 5.68 -7.53 -5.16
CA GLN A 23 6.82 -7.73 -6.03
C GLN A 23 7.03 -6.54 -6.97
N LEU A 24 5.94 -6.03 -7.51
CA LEU A 24 6.01 -4.85 -8.37
C LEU A 24 6.51 -3.64 -7.60
N TYR A 25 6.02 -3.49 -6.39
CA TYR A 25 6.39 -2.42 -5.48
C TYR A 25 7.89 -2.46 -5.17
N GLU A 26 8.43 -3.63 -4.85
CA GLU A 26 9.85 -3.80 -4.59
C GLU A 26 10.69 -3.43 -5.81
N ARG A 27 10.24 -3.83 -7.00
CA ARG A 27 10.94 -3.48 -8.25
C ARG A 27 10.96 -1.99 -8.48
N MET A 28 9.84 -1.32 -8.23
CA MET A 28 9.74 0.12 -8.39
C MET A 28 10.67 0.84 -7.43
N ASN A 29 10.68 0.43 -6.16
CA ASN A 29 11.56 1.02 -5.18
C ASN A 29 13.02 0.82 -5.53
N HIS A 30 13.37 -0.37 -6.02
CA HIS A 30 14.74 -0.67 -6.42
C HIS A 30 15.18 0.22 -7.58
N LEU A 31 14.32 0.39 -8.58
CA LEU A 31 14.60 1.25 -9.72
C LEU A 31 14.79 2.71 -9.29
N TRP A 32 14.01 3.14 -8.33
CA TRP A 32 14.12 4.52 -7.85
C TRP A 32 15.37 4.75 -7.02
N GLU A 33 15.76 3.74 -6.24
CA GLU A 33 17.00 3.82 -5.47
C GLU A 33 18.22 3.87 -6.37
N THR A 34 18.17 3.18 -7.50
CA THR A 34 19.27 3.18 -8.46
C THR A 34 19.25 4.38 -9.39
N GLY A 35 18.20 5.18 -9.34
CA GLY A 35 18.08 6.36 -10.20
C GLY A 35 17.80 6.05 -11.65
N VAL A 36 17.46 4.80 -11.96
CA VAL A 36 17.19 4.39 -13.32
C VAL A 36 15.73 4.69 -13.67
N GLY A 37 15.51 5.40 -14.74
CA GLY A 37 14.20 5.51 -15.34
C GLY A 37 13.29 6.58 -14.82
N THR A 38 13.78 7.47 -13.98
CA THR A 38 12.97 8.58 -13.54
C THR A 38 13.56 9.86 -14.10
N ASP A 39 12.77 10.58 -14.81
CA ASP A 39 13.16 11.85 -15.42
C ASP A 39 13.39 12.93 -14.37
N GLY A 40 14.27 12.67 -13.42
CA GLY A 40 14.57 13.62 -12.36
C GLY A 40 13.43 13.86 -11.39
N ALA A 41 12.38 13.08 -11.48
CA ALA A 41 11.29 13.20 -10.54
C ALA A 41 11.69 12.52 -9.24
N ASP A 42 11.80 13.27 -8.17
CA ASP A 42 12.11 12.77 -6.84
C ASP A 42 10.89 12.08 -6.23
N ARG A 43 10.27 11.19 -7.00
CA ARG A 43 9.11 10.44 -6.53
C ARG A 43 9.55 9.17 -5.84
N TRP A 44 8.86 8.82 -4.81
CA TRP A 44 9.13 7.59 -4.08
C TRP A 44 7.82 6.92 -3.68
N VAL A 45 7.91 5.65 -3.32
CA VAL A 45 6.75 4.87 -2.93
C VAL A 45 6.90 4.51 -1.47
N PRO A 46 5.94 4.90 -0.63
CA PRO A 46 6.02 4.57 0.79
C PRO A 46 5.83 3.09 1.05
N LEU A 47 6.43 2.61 2.13
CA LEU A 47 6.21 1.26 2.60
C LEU A 47 4.77 1.14 3.11
N ALA A 48 4.15 0.01 2.82
CA ALA A 48 2.75 -0.18 3.13
C ALA A 48 2.46 -1.61 3.56
N ASP A 49 1.52 -1.73 4.49
CA ASP A 49 0.93 -3.01 4.87
C ASP A 49 -0.54 -2.97 4.51
N ILE A 50 -1.05 -4.08 4.03
CA ILE A 50 -2.48 -4.22 3.74
C ILE A 50 -3.00 -5.42 4.51
N GLU A 51 -3.95 -5.18 5.39
CA GLU A 51 -4.64 -6.21 6.13
C GLU A 51 -6.05 -6.34 5.61
N GLU A 52 -6.47 -7.55 5.35
CA GLU A 52 -7.84 -7.81 4.91
C GLU A 52 -8.61 -8.47 6.05
N THR A 53 -9.73 -7.87 6.42
CA THR A 53 -10.67 -8.48 7.36
C THR A 53 -11.91 -8.92 6.60
N ASP A 54 -12.86 -9.52 7.29
CA ASP A 54 -14.12 -9.93 6.64
C ASP A 54 -14.89 -8.73 6.08
N ASP A 55 -14.74 -7.58 6.71
CA ASP A 55 -15.54 -6.40 6.38
C ASP A 55 -14.79 -5.31 5.65
N ALA A 56 -13.47 -5.30 5.70
CA ALA A 56 -12.72 -4.15 5.23
C ALA A 56 -11.28 -4.50 4.86
N TYR A 57 -10.65 -3.57 4.15
CA TYR A 57 -9.21 -3.55 3.97
C TYR A 57 -8.65 -2.44 4.83
N LEU A 58 -7.55 -2.73 5.52
CA LEU A 58 -6.83 -1.75 6.31
C LEU A 58 -5.47 -1.54 5.67
N ILE A 59 -5.21 -0.33 5.23
CA ILE A 59 -3.99 0.01 4.53
C ILE A 59 -3.20 0.97 5.40
N GLU A 60 -1.98 0.59 5.76
CA GLU A 60 -1.11 1.40 6.58
C GLU A 60 0.10 1.81 5.77
N LEU A 61 0.30 3.11 5.64
CA LEU A 61 1.42 3.69 4.89
C LEU A 61 2.35 4.42 5.84
N GLU A 62 3.64 4.17 5.71
CA GLU A 62 4.63 4.92 6.49
C GLU A 62 4.92 6.25 5.81
N LEU A 63 4.47 7.32 6.41
CA LEU A 63 4.63 8.67 5.89
C LEU A 63 5.25 9.60 6.95
N PRO A 64 6.48 9.31 7.39
CA PRO A 64 7.10 10.10 8.44
C PRO A 64 7.34 11.53 7.98
N GLY A 65 6.93 12.47 8.80
CA GLY A 65 7.14 13.88 8.51
C GLY A 65 6.13 14.50 7.56
N VAL A 66 5.16 13.72 7.07
CA VAL A 66 4.13 14.24 6.17
C VAL A 66 3.01 14.87 6.99
N LYS A 67 2.54 16.01 6.54
CA LYS A 67 1.40 16.68 7.17
C LYS A 67 0.12 16.23 6.51
N LYS A 68 -0.94 16.21 7.27
CA LYS A 68 -2.27 15.83 6.79
C LYS A 68 -2.67 16.62 5.52
N ASP A 69 -2.35 17.89 5.48
CA ASP A 69 -2.71 18.76 4.36
C ASP A 69 -1.90 18.48 3.10
N ASP A 70 -0.81 17.72 3.22
CA ASP A 70 0.05 17.38 2.10
C ASP A 70 -0.23 15.98 1.54
N VAL A 71 -1.32 15.35 1.96
CA VAL A 71 -1.70 14.01 1.52
C VAL A 71 -3.06 14.07 0.85
N ASP A 72 -3.18 13.42 -0.30
CA ASP A 72 -4.44 13.28 -1.01
C ASP A 72 -4.75 11.81 -1.22
N ILE A 73 -6.00 11.42 -0.98
CA ILE A 73 -6.46 10.05 -1.17
C ILE A 73 -7.57 10.08 -2.21
N GLU A 74 -7.39 9.31 -3.27
CA GLU A 74 -8.37 9.23 -4.34
C GLU A 74 -8.79 7.78 -4.53
N ILE A 75 -10.10 7.58 -4.71
CA ILE A 75 -10.64 6.26 -4.99
C ILE A 75 -11.39 6.30 -6.31
N ASN A 76 -11.02 5.38 -7.17
CA ASN A 76 -11.65 5.26 -8.47
C ASN A 76 -12.01 3.78 -8.68
N GLY A 77 -13.28 3.45 -8.47
CA GLY A 77 -13.71 2.06 -8.49
C GLY A 77 -13.08 1.27 -7.36
N ARG A 78 -12.19 0.34 -7.68
CA ARG A 78 -11.45 -0.46 -6.69
C ARG A 78 -10.02 0.02 -6.53
N GLU A 79 -9.64 1.04 -7.25
CA GLU A 79 -8.28 1.56 -7.19
C GLU A 79 -8.19 2.67 -6.15
N LEU A 80 -7.25 2.51 -5.25
CA LEU A 80 -6.94 3.51 -4.24
C LEU A 80 -5.58 4.12 -4.58
N THR A 81 -5.54 5.42 -4.65
CA THR A 81 -4.30 6.15 -4.93
C THR A 81 -4.06 7.17 -3.84
N VAL A 82 -2.88 7.12 -3.26
CA VAL A 82 -2.46 8.09 -2.24
C VAL A 82 -1.27 8.84 -2.80
N THR A 83 -1.40 10.15 -2.82
CA THR A 83 -0.31 11.01 -3.29
C THR A 83 -0.02 12.06 -2.23
N GLY A 84 1.17 12.58 -2.28
CA GLY A 84 1.54 13.64 -1.35
C GLY A 84 2.99 14.02 -1.52
N GLU A 85 3.47 14.77 -0.53
CA GLU A 85 4.81 15.33 -0.59
C GLU A 85 5.40 15.45 0.81
N ILE A 86 6.66 15.06 0.93
CA ILE A 86 7.45 15.40 2.10
C ILE A 86 8.32 16.58 1.68
N LYS A 87 8.07 17.72 2.28
CA LYS A 87 8.81 18.93 1.96
C LYS A 87 10.22 18.84 2.52
N GLU A 88 11.18 19.26 1.72
CA GLU A 88 12.55 19.28 2.15
C GLU A 88 12.74 20.37 3.19
N LYS A 89 13.47 20.03 4.25
CA LYS A 89 13.77 20.96 5.32
C LYS A 89 14.80 21.97 4.86
N GLU A 90 14.59 23.24 5.15
CA GLU A 90 15.62 24.26 4.95
C GLU A 90 16.74 24.02 5.94
N ARG A 91 17.98 24.11 5.46
CA ARG A 91 19.15 23.83 6.27
C ARG A 91 20.18 24.93 6.13
N ASP A 92 20.75 25.33 7.25
CA ASP A 92 21.86 26.29 7.25
C ASP A 92 23.19 25.60 7.00
N GLY A 93 23.26 24.33 7.24
CA GLY A 93 24.47 23.54 7.09
C GLY A 93 24.57 22.86 5.73
N ILE A 94 25.68 22.14 5.54
CA ILE A 94 25.89 21.34 4.34
C ILE A 94 25.33 19.95 4.56
N LEU A 95 24.43 19.53 3.70
CA LEU A 95 23.87 18.19 3.77
C LEU A 95 24.91 17.20 3.24
N ARG A 96 25.49 16.41 4.13
CA ARG A 96 26.56 15.46 3.78
C ARG A 96 26.02 14.14 3.27
N ARG A 97 24.85 13.74 3.75
CA ARG A 97 24.23 12.48 3.36
C ARG A 97 22.73 12.62 3.41
N ARG A 98 22.08 12.10 2.38
CA ARG A 98 20.63 12.04 2.34
C ARG A 98 20.20 10.58 2.16
N THR A 99 19.55 10.04 3.18
CA THR A 99 18.95 8.71 3.09
C THR A 99 17.45 8.76 3.36
N ARG A 100 16.98 9.86 3.96
CA ARG A 100 15.55 10.04 4.19
C ARG A 100 14.85 10.35 2.87
N LYS A 101 13.66 9.78 2.71
CA LYS A 101 12.85 10.05 1.52
C LYS A 101 12.23 11.43 1.64
N VAL A 102 12.38 12.23 0.60
CA VAL A 102 11.74 13.55 0.51
C VAL A 102 11.17 13.70 -0.90
N GLY A 103 10.31 14.68 -1.09
CA GLY A 103 9.70 14.96 -2.37
C GLY A 103 8.34 14.28 -2.51
N GLU A 104 7.86 14.20 -3.72
CA GLU A 104 6.55 13.65 -4.02
C GLU A 104 6.54 12.14 -3.88
N PHE A 105 5.44 11.61 -3.35
CA PHE A 105 5.25 10.16 -3.29
C PHE A 105 3.91 9.78 -3.92
N THR A 106 3.84 8.55 -4.37
CA THR A 106 2.63 7.95 -4.91
C THR A 106 2.53 6.52 -4.43
N TYR A 107 1.36 6.13 -3.98
CA TYR A 107 1.04 4.75 -3.66
C TYR A 107 -0.29 4.41 -4.30
N SER A 108 -0.33 3.34 -5.07
CA SER A 108 -1.56 2.93 -5.76
C SER A 108 -1.76 1.44 -5.60
N VAL A 109 -2.99 1.05 -5.31
CA VAL A 109 -3.34 -0.35 -5.18
C VAL A 109 -4.76 -0.56 -5.70
N THR A 110 -4.95 -1.66 -6.42
CA THR A 110 -6.27 -2.10 -6.84
C THR A 110 -6.72 -3.21 -5.91
N LEU A 111 -7.81 -2.97 -5.22
CA LEU A 111 -8.33 -3.95 -4.26
C LEU A 111 -9.07 -5.07 -4.99
N PRO A 112 -8.96 -6.32 -4.50
CA PRO A 112 -9.53 -7.47 -5.22
C PRO A 112 -11.06 -7.50 -5.24
N MET A 113 -11.71 -6.90 -4.25
CA MET A 113 -13.16 -6.94 -4.14
C MET A 113 -13.76 -5.54 -4.22
N GLU A 114 -15.04 -5.48 -4.54
CA GLU A 114 -15.73 -4.21 -4.57
C GLU A 114 -15.76 -3.58 -3.19
N ILE A 115 -15.61 -2.28 -3.15
CA ILE A 115 -15.52 -1.52 -1.92
C ILE A 115 -16.67 -0.54 -1.80
N ASP A 116 -16.93 -0.14 -0.57
CA ASP A 116 -17.90 0.89 -0.25
C ASP A 116 -17.14 2.22 -0.17
N ASP A 117 -17.06 2.90 -1.29
CA ASP A 117 -16.27 4.12 -1.40
C ASP A 117 -16.86 5.31 -0.63
N ASP A 118 -18.12 5.22 -0.23
CA ASP A 118 -18.76 6.30 0.54
C ASP A 118 -18.34 6.28 2.02
N ASN A 119 -17.80 5.17 2.49
CA ASN A 119 -17.49 4.98 3.91
C ASN A 119 -16.01 4.75 4.19
N VAL A 120 -15.16 5.19 3.30
CA VAL A 120 -13.71 5.12 3.50
C VAL A 120 -13.30 6.18 4.52
N SER A 121 -12.44 5.78 5.44
CA SER A 121 -11.92 6.70 6.46
C SER A 121 -10.40 6.60 6.49
N ALA A 122 -9.77 7.67 6.92
CA ALA A 122 -8.33 7.72 7.01
C ALA A 122 -7.89 8.55 8.21
N THR A 123 -6.83 8.11 8.85
CA THR A 123 -6.21 8.85 9.95
C THR A 123 -4.71 8.87 9.75
N LEU A 124 -4.09 9.97 10.10
CA LEU A 124 -2.63 10.10 10.08
C LEU A 124 -2.18 10.36 11.52
N ASP A 125 -1.46 9.40 12.06
CA ASP A 125 -1.00 9.47 13.44
C ASP A 125 0.40 8.89 13.54
N SER A 126 1.28 9.63 14.20
CA SER A 126 2.65 9.19 14.45
C SER A 126 3.39 8.75 13.19
N GLY A 127 3.13 9.44 12.09
CA GLY A 127 3.78 9.14 10.81
C GLY A 127 3.21 7.94 10.06
N VAL A 128 2.08 7.41 10.51
CA VAL A 128 1.42 6.30 9.82
C VAL A 128 0.03 6.74 9.35
N LEU A 129 -0.20 6.61 8.06
CA LEU A 129 -1.50 6.86 7.48
C LEU A 129 -2.26 5.54 7.45
N THR A 130 -3.35 5.46 8.17
CA THR A 130 -4.20 4.28 8.19
C THR A 130 -5.47 4.57 7.43
N ILE A 131 -5.73 3.78 6.39
CA ILE A 131 -6.93 3.93 5.57
C ILE A 131 -7.78 2.68 5.75
N ARG A 132 -9.01 2.88 6.18
CA ARG A 132 -9.97 1.78 6.28
C ARG A 132 -10.91 1.85 5.11
N VAL A 133 -10.93 0.80 4.31
CA VAL A 133 -11.77 0.71 3.12
C VAL A 133 -12.76 -0.41 3.31
N PRO A 134 -14.01 -0.11 3.65
CA PRO A 134 -15.01 -1.16 3.84
C PRO A 134 -15.32 -1.86 2.53
N LYS A 135 -15.55 -3.16 2.63
CA LYS A 135 -16.02 -3.92 1.48
C LYS A 135 -17.49 -3.60 1.24
N SER A 136 -17.89 -3.58 -0.02
CA SER A 136 -19.31 -3.41 -0.35
C SER A 136 -20.09 -4.65 0.06
N GLN A 137 -21.41 -4.57 0.10
CA GLN A 137 -22.23 -5.73 0.39
C GLN A 137 -21.97 -6.85 -0.63
N LYS A 138 -21.65 -6.49 -1.85
CA LYS A 138 -21.32 -7.45 -2.90
C LYS A 138 -19.96 -8.11 -2.68
N GLY A 139 -19.04 -7.41 -2.00
CA GLY A 139 -17.72 -7.95 -1.73
C GLY A 139 -17.63 -8.81 -0.48
N LYS A 140 -18.67 -8.82 0.35
CA LYS A 140 -18.68 -9.60 1.57
C LYS A 140 -19.02 -11.05 1.29
N SER A 141 -18.37 -11.95 2.03
CA SER A 141 -18.70 -13.35 1.94
C SER A 141 -20.13 -13.57 2.46
N ARG A 142 -20.87 -14.41 1.78
CA ARG A 142 -22.27 -14.70 2.14
C ARG A 142 -22.44 -16.19 2.38
N HIS A 143 -23.13 -16.50 3.46
CA HIS A 143 -23.54 -17.88 3.70
C HIS A 143 -24.88 -18.13 3.04
N VAL A 144 -24.96 -19.19 2.28
CA VAL A 144 -26.20 -19.57 1.62
C VAL A 144 -26.79 -20.74 2.33
N THR A 145 -28.06 -20.62 2.73
CA THR A 145 -28.78 -21.73 3.39
C THR A 145 -29.29 -22.67 2.33
N ILE A 146 -29.03 -23.97 2.51
CA ILE A 146 -29.52 -24.96 1.58
C ILE A 146 -30.99 -25.23 1.87
N GLY A 147 -31.83 -24.98 0.88
CA GLY A 147 -33.26 -25.28 0.97
C GLY A 147 -33.53 -26.77 0.83
N SER A 148 -34.52 -27.27 1.48
CA SER A 148 -34.95 -28.68 1.37
C SER A 148 -35.66 -28.96 0.05
#